data_21350e1363887aaa67712918d0f053fd
#
_entry.id   21350e1363887aaa67712918d0f053fd
#
_cell.length_a   1.000
_cell.length_b   1.000
_cell.length_c   1.000
_cell.angle_alpha   90.00
_cell.angle_beta   90.00
_cell.angle_gamma   90.00
#
_symmetry.space_group_name_H-M   'P 1'
#
loop_
_entity.id
_entity.type
_entity.pdbx_description
1 polymer ?
#
loop_
_entity_poly.entity_id
_entity_poly.type
_entity_poly.pdbx_seq_one_letter_code
_entity_poly.pdbx_strand_id
1 'polypeptide(L)'
;LRMDQGITATESAMKGMVEDGSTADIKVGETLTVEQLLYCMLVISANETCNILGEAVAGSVDTFVEKMNQRAQELGCVNTHFANTTGLTQSGHYSSAWDIYLITREAMKHDDFMTIVNTKAYTVPATNMTDTERELHSTNALISNWRMTGYLYSGAQGIKTGTTDAAGHCLVSSAVRGSRTLVSVVLGCEEVKTETGGTRVESFTETARLFDWGFDNFSTRTVLESNELICEVPVALSNEVSTVAVHPASNAEAVLPNDLELDQLQRTVTLDNESVNAPVAAGDQLGTITISYDGTDYVTVPLLAVADVSASSFLLAKYNIGQFFSRTPVKIITIVAVLLVIAVLVWFRLYGRTRRYGRSGRRYRHHAYRGRRR
;
A
#
# COMPACT_ATOMS: atom_id res chain seq x y z
N LEU A 1 8.95 22.14 4.83
CA LEU A 1 9.01 23.10 5.95
C LEU A 1 9.31 22.35 7.25
N ARG A 2 9.99 23.03 8.21
CA ARG A 2 10.19 22.50 9.56
C ARG A 2 9.22 23.19 10.51
N MET A 3 8.81 22.51 11.58
CA MET A 3 7.81 23.03 12.54
C MET A 3 8.25 24.35 13.21
N ASP A 4 9.53 24.48 13.48
CA ASP A 4 10.14 25.68 14.08
C ASP A 4 10.47 26.82 13.09
N GLN A 5 10.25 26.60 11.81
CA GLN A 5 10.54 27.59 10.76
C GLN A 5 9.53 28.74 10.81
N GLY A 6 10.01 29.98 10.92
CA GLY A 6 9.19 31.18 10.83
C GLY A 6 8.74 31.43 9.37
N ILE A 7 7.45 31.70 9.21
CA ILE A 7 6.85 32.08 7.93
C ILE A 7 6.19 33.45 8.14
N THR A 8 6.48 34.38 7.22
CA THR A 8 5.89 35.74 7.26
C THR A 8 4.69 35.79 6.32
N ALA A 9 3.58 36.25 6.82
CA ALA A 9 2.34 36.45 6.03
C ALA A 9 2.56 37.51 4.96
N THR A 10 2.41 37.13 3.70
CA THR A 10 2.59 38.02 2.55
C THR A 10 1.26 38.69 2.17
N GLU A 11 1.33 39.78 1.43
CA GLU A 11 0.14 40.43 0.87
C GLU A 11 -0.60 39.53 -0.11
N SER A 12 0.15 38.69 -0.88
CA SER A 12 -0.42 37.71 -1.82
C SER A 12 -1.20 36.60 -1.13
N ALA A 13 -0.71 36.06 0.00
CA ALA A 13 -1.40 35.02 0.77
C ALA A 13 -2.67 35.55 1.44
N MET A 14 -2.71 36.82 1.78
CA MET A 14 -3.86 37.46 2.42
C MET A 14 -4.93 37.94 1.43
N LYS A 15 -4.65 37.87 0.12
CA LYS A 15 -5.57 38.30 -0.93
C LYS A 15 -6.79 37.37 -1.03
N GLY A 16 -7.98 37.98 -1.10
CA GLY A 16 -9.23 37.24 -1.29
C GLY A 16 -9.79 36.61 -0.02
N MET A 17 -9.29 36.94 1.16
CA MET A 17 -9.92 36.56 2.41
C MET A 17 -11.27 37.24 2.56
N VAL A 18 -12.28 36.49 3.04
CA VAL A 18 -13.64 37.00 3.31
C VAL A 18 -13.69 37.57 4.74
N GLU A 19 -14.38 38.71 4.90
CA GLU A 19 -14.44 39.43 6.19
C GLU A 19 -15.09 38.58 7.31
N ASP A 20 -16.08 37.77 6.99
CA ASP A 20 -16.81 36.94 7.97
C ASP A 20 -16.23 35.49 8.06
N GLY A 21 -15.07 35.23 7.48
CA GLY A 21 -14.41 33.93 7.52
C GLY A 21 -13.73 33.61 8.87
N SER A 22 -13.52 32.34 9.16
CA SER A 22 -12.72 31.96 10.32
C SER A 22 -11.28 32.48 10.19
N THR A 23 -10.79 33.20 11.21
CA THR A 23 -9.50 33.88 11.18
C THR A 23 -8.78 33.76 12.53
N ALA A 24 -7.45 33.80 12.53
CA ALA A 24 -6.58 34.01 13.70
C ALA A 24 -6.12 35.48 13.77
N ASP A 25 -6.68 36.38 12.97
CA ASP A 25 -6.34 37.80 12.86
C ASP A 25 -4.87 38.09 12.54
N ILE A 26 -4.27 37.22 11.75
CA ILE A 26 -2.88 37.40 11.29
C ILE A 26 -2.81 38.56 10.29
N LYS A 27 -1.80 39.41 10.47
CA LYS A 27 -1.61 40.61 9.65
C LYS A 27 -0.51 40.39 8.58
N VAL A 28 -0.57 41.12 7.48
CA VAL A 28 0.51 41.17 6.50
C VAL A 28 1.81 41.63 7.19
N GLY A 29 2.89 40.87 6.99
CA GLY A 29 4.19 41.11 7.66
C GLY A 29 4.34 40.45 9.01
N GLU A 30 3.28 39.79 9.54
CA GLU A 30 3.36 39.03 10.75
C GLU A 30 4.06 37.67 10.52
N THR A 31 4.93 37.29 11.46
CA THR A 31 5.73 36.04 11.38
C THR A 31 5.30 35.09 12.48
N LEU A 32 4.86 33.91 12.10
CA LEU A 32 4.56 32.77 12.95
C LEU A 32 5.38 31.55 12.53
N THR A 33 5.60 30.60 13.45
CA THR A 33 6.19 29.32 13.06
C THR A 33 5.20 28.46 12.28
N VAL A 34 5.71 27.50 11.50
CA VAL A 34 4.87 26.50 10.80
C VAL A 34 3.93 25.82 11.80
N GLU A 35 4.44 25.44 12.97
CA GLU A 35 3.64 24.82 14.03
C GLU A 35 2.48 25.73 14.46
N GLN A 36 2.74 27.00 14.78
CA GLN A 36 1.71 27.96 15.17
C GLN A 36 0.66 28.16 14.07
N LEU A 37 1.09 28.25 12.81
CA LEU A 37 0.18 28.33 11.65
C LEU A 37 -0.71 27.07 11.52
N LEU A 38 -0.14 25.88 11.72
CA LEU A 38 -0.89 24.63 11.72
C LEU A 38 -1.92 24.57 12.85
N TYR A 39 -1.58 25.04 14.06
CA TYR A 39 -2.53 25.16 15.15
C TYR A 39 -3.67 26.13 14.80
N CYS A 40 -3.37 27.30 14.24
CA CYS A 40 -4.40 28.23 13.77
C CYS A 40 -5.30 27.60 12.70
N MET A 41 -4.71 26.87 11.74
CA MET A 41 -5.44 26.21 10.67
C MET A 41 -6.34 25.08 11.16
N LEU A 42 -5.81 24.19 11.99
CA LEU A 42 -6.50 22.94 12.35
C LEU A 42 -7.42 23.08 13.56
N VAL A 43 -7.07 23.91 14.54
CA VAL A 43 -7.86 24.09 15.79
C VAL A 43 -9.01 25.05 15.61
N ILE A 44 -8.78 26.24 15.01
CA ILE A 44 -9.82 27.25 14.83
C ILE A 44 -10.24 27.47 13.38
N SER A 45 -9.66 26.72 12.43
CA SER A 45 -10.01 26.81 11.01
C SER A 45 -9.65 28.17 10.36
N ALA A 46 -8.56 28.81 10.78
CA ALA A 46 -8.15 30.11 10.24
C ALA A 46 -7.80 30.00 8.75
N ASN A 47 -8.57 30.71 7.90
CA ASN A 47 -8.49 30.62 6.44
C ASN A 47 -7.18 31.16 5.90
N GLU A 48 -6.69 32.30 6.43
CA GLU A 48 -5.45 32.93 6.00
C GLU A 48 -4.24 32.01 6.16
N THR A 49 -4.24 31.15 7.19
CA THR A 49 -3.13 30.23 7.43
C THR A 49 -3.00 29.16 6.35
N CYS A 50 -4.12 28.76 5.74
CA CYS A 50 -4.11 27.83 4.61
C CYS A 50 -3.36 28.42 3.41
N ASN A 51 -3.60 29.70 3.09
CA ASN A 51 -2.90 30.41 2.02
C ASN A 51 -1.44 30.68 2.38
N ILE A 52 -1.13 31.12 3.61
CA ILE A 52 0.24 31.40 4.07
C ILE A 52 1.09 30.15 3.96
N LEU A 53 0.61 29.01 4.47
CA LEU A 53 1.31 27.74 4.39
C LEU A 53 1.40 27.21 2.94
N GLY A 54 0.32 27.34 2.16
CA GLY A 54 0.28 26.96 0.76
C GLY A 54 1.31 27.71 -0.09
N GLU A 55 1.38 29.03 0.07
CA GLU A 55 2.37 29.88 -0.61
C GLU A 55 3.80 29.52 -0.16
N ALA A 56 4.02 29.30 1.13
CA ALA A 56 5.33 28.91 1.66
C ALA A 56 5.82 27.54 1.14
N VAL A 57 4.90 26.60 0.85
CA VAL A 57 5.23 25.28 0.30
C VAL A 57 5.46 25.32 -1.21
N ALA A 58 4.64 26.06 -1.95
CA ALA A 58 4.58 25.95 -3.41
C ALA A 58 5.00 27.23 -4.16
N GLY A 59 5.28 28.32 -3.44
CA GLY A 59 5.64 29.60 -4.03
C GLY A 59 4.43 30.47 -4.44
N SER A 60 3.23 29.87 -4.56
CA SER A 60 1.96 30.57 -4.73
C SER A 60 0.80 29.71 -4.24
N VAL A 61 -0.33 30.33 -3.90
CA VAL A 61 -1.58 29.67 -3.51
C VAL A 61 -2.09 28.80 -4.67
N ASP A 62 -2.07 29.30 -5.90
CA ASP A 62 -2.56 28.57 -7.08
C ASP A 62 -1.74 27.28 -7.32
N THR A 63 -0.42 27.39 -7.27
CA THR A 63 0.46 26.19 -7.42
C THR A 63 0.25 25.19 -6.28
N PHE A 64 -0.11 25.67 -5.08
CA PHE A 64 -0.44 24.77 -3.97
C PHE A 64 -1.77 24.04 -4.21
N VAL A 65 -2.78 24.73 -4.74
CA VAL A 65 -4.07 24.10 -5.13
C VAL A 65 -3.86 23.03 -6.21
N GLU A 66 -2.97 23.27 -7.19
CA GLU A 66 -2.59 22.24 -8.17
C GLU A 66 -1.98 21.00 -7.48
N LYS A 67 -1.06 21.21 -6.51
CA LYS A 67 -0.50 20.11 -5.71
C LYS A 67 -1.53 19.39 -4.87
N MET A 68 -2.52 20.08 -4.30
CA MET A 68 -3.62 19.45 -3.57
C MET A 68 -4.41 18.51 -4.50
N ASN A 69 -4.75 18.97 -5.71
CA ASN A 69 -5.46 18.15 -6.68
C ASN A 69 -4.63 16.95 -7.16
N GLN A 70 -3.34 17.15 -7.43
CA GLN A 70 -2.44 16.06 -7.77
C GLN A 70 -2.38 15.02 -6.64
N ARG A 71 -2.23 15.48 -5.37
CA ARG A 71 -2.17 14.57 -4.22
C ARG A 71 -3.47 13.80 -4.01
N ALA A 72 -4.62 14.44 -4.21
CA ALA A 72 -5.90 13.76 -4.17
C ALA A 72 -5.98 12.61 -5.19
N GLN A 73 -5.53 12.83 -6.43
CA GLN A 73 -5.47 11.78 -7.45
C GLN A 73 -4.52 10.63 -7.06
N GLU A 74 -3.33 10.95 -6.52
CA GLU A 74 -2.36 9.93 -6.04
C GLU A 74 -2.95 9.07 -4.90
N LEU A 75 -3.84 9.64 -4.08
CA LEU A 75 -4.54 8.92 -3.01
C LEU A 75 -5.74 8.10 -3.51
N GLY A 76 -6.07 8.19 -4.81
CA GLY A 76 -7.20 7.48 -5.40
C GLY A 76 -8.54 8.20 -5.25
N CYS A 77 -8.55 9.50 -4.95
CA CYS A 77 -9.76 10.32 -4.91
C CYS A 77 -10.30 10.54 -6.33
N VAL A 78 -11.53 10.10 -6.59
CA VAL A 78 -12.15 10.17 -7.92
C VAL A 78 -13.28 11.21 -7.99
N ASN A 79 -13.75 11.71 -6.82
CA ASN A 79 -14.83 12.66 -6.69
C ASN A 79 -14.41 13.92 -5.92
N THR A 80 -13.15 14.35 -6.13
CA THR A 80 -12.60 15.52 -5.43
C THR A 80 -11.92 16.46 -6.41
N HIS A 81 -12.23 17.75 -6.27
CA HIS A 81 -11.49 18.83 -6.91
C HIS A 81 -11.43 20.04 -5.98
N PHE A 82 -10.24 20.49 -5.69
CA PHE A 82 -9.96 21.68 -4.89
C PHE A 82 -9.82 22.90 -5.81
N ALA A 83 -10.61 23.94 -5.55
CA ALA A 83 -10.50 25.23 -6.25
C ALA A 83 -9.82 26.31 -5.37
N ASN A 84 -9.67 26.05 -4.06
CA ASN A 84 -8.96 26.91 -3.11
C ASN A 84 -8.38 26.07 -1.96
N THR A 85 -7.61 26.71 -1.09
CA THR A 85 -6.96 26.08 0.07
C THR A 85 -7.85 26.07 1.32
N THR A 86 -8.87 26.93 1.38
CA THR A 86 -9.63 27.26 2.59
C THR A 86 -10.88 26.40 2.77
N GLY A 87 -11.40 25.81 1.70
CA GLY A 87 -12.67 25.08 1.71
C GLY A 87 -13.90 25.98 1.59
N LEU A 88 -13.73 27.28 1.37
CA LEU A 88 -14.84 28.19 1.11
C LEU A 88 -15.54 27.84 -0.21
N THR A 89 -16.86 28.08 -0.26
CA THR A 89 -17.68 27.77 -1.42
C THR A 89 -17.17 28.47 -2.67
N GLN A 90 -16.84 27.70 -3.68
CA GLN A 90 -16.34 28.16 -4.98
C GLN A 90 -16.80 27.21 -6.06
N SER A 91 -17.07 27.72 -7.27
CA SER A 91 -17.40 26.87 -8.41
C SER A 91 -16.28 25.86 -8.68
N GLY A 92 -16.64 24.58 -8.84
CA GLY A 92 -15.68 23.50 -9.04
C GLY A 92 -14.99 22.98 -7.77
N HIS A 93 -15.33 23.50 -6.57
CA HIS A 93 -14.82 22.98 -5.30
C HIS A 93 -15.78 21.92 -4.74
N TYR A 94 -15.38 20.65 -4.77
CA TYR A 94 -16.21 19.53 -4.30
C TYR A 94 -15.37 18.36 -3.80
N SER A 95 -15.98 17.52 -2.98
CA SER A 95 -15.42 16.24 -2.53
C SER A 95 -16.55 15.26 -2.21
N SER A 96 -16.18 14.03 -1.84
CA SER A 96 -17.09 13.01 -1.32
C SER A 96 -16.64 12.51 0.05
N ALA A 97 -17.53 11.89 0.81
CA ALA A 97 -17.18 11.32 2.11
C ALA A 97 -16.07 10.28 2.02
N TRP A 98 -16.08 9.48 0.95
CA TRP A 98 -15.04 8.48 0.71
C TRP A 98 -13.68 9.12 0.44
N ASP A 99 -13.64 10.13 -0.42
CA ASP A 99 -12.37 10.79 -0.77
C ASP A 99 -11.78 11.55 0.43
N ILE A 100 -12.64 12.21 1.22
CA ILE A 100 -12.23 12.84 2.49
C ILE A 100 -11.69 11.80 3.47
N TYR A 101 -12.27 10.59 3.53
CA TYR A 101 -11.71 9.49 4.30
C TYR A 101 -10.31 9.10 3.80
N LEU A 102 -10.09 8.97 2.49
CA LEU A 102 -8.77 8.63 1.93
C LEU A 102 -7.70 9.67 2.31
N ILE A 103 -8.04 10.97 2.19
CA ILE A 103 -7.16 12.07 2.57
C ILE A 103 -6.88 12.04 4.09
N THR A 104 -7.92 11.85 4.88
CA THR A 104 -7.81 11.78 6.34
C THR A 104 -6.94 10.61 6.80
N ARG A 105 -7.15 9.42 6.21
CA ARG A 105 -6.35 8.22 6.49
C ARG A 105 -4.87 8.45 6.22
N GLU A 106 -4.54 9.19 5.16
CA GLU A 106 -3.15 9.54 4.86
C GLU A 106 -2.59 10.53 5.90
N ALA A 107 -3.36 11.58 6.23
CA ALA A 107 -2.95 12.58 7.21
C ALA A 107 -2.74 11.97 8.62
N MET A 108 -3.57 11.01 9.01
CA MET A 108 -3.46 10.31 10.30
C MET A 108 -2.17 9.49 10.49
N LYS A 109 -1.38 9.26 9.43
CA LYS A 109 -0.06 8.63 9.53
C LYS A 109 1.00 9.56 10.13
N HIS A 110 0.70 10.85 10.28
CA HIS A 110 1.60 11.86 10.81
C HIS A 110 1.26 12.18 12.27
N ASP A 111 2.14 11.87 13.20
CA ASP A 111 1.93 12.07 14.65
C ASP A 111 1.68 13.54 15.00
N ASP A 112 2.39 14.48 14.35
CA ASP A 112 2.19 15.92 14.53
C ASP A 112 0.77 16.35 14.14
N PHE A 113 0.22 15.80 13.04
CA PHE A 113 -1.16 16.08 12.62
C PHE A 113 -2.15 15.62 13.70
N MET A 114 -2.02 14.37 14.19
CA MET A 114 -2.90 13.84 15.22
C MET A 114 -2.78 14.60 16.54
N THR A 115 -1.58 15.04 16.90
CA THR A 115 -1.35 15.89 18.08
C THR A 115 -2.10 17.20 17.97
N ILE A 116 -1.99 17.91 16.84
CA ILE A 116 -2.59 19.22 16.64
C ILE A 116 -4.13 19.11 16.57
N VAL A 117 -4.69 18.17 15.78
CA VAL A 117 -6.15 18.04 15.63
C VAL A 117 -6.85 17.56 16.90
N ASN A 118 -6.13 16.91 17.81
CA ASN A 118 -6.65 16.47 19.11
C ASN A 118 -6.50 17.53 20.22
N THR A 119 -5.90 18.67 19.90
CA THR A 119 -5.68 19.77 20.87
C THR A 119 -6.97 20.51 21.12
N LYS A 120 -7.35 20.66 22.40
CA LYS A 120 -8.57 21.37 22.83
C LYS A 120 -8.38 22.87 22.88
N ALA A 121 -7.21 23.30 23.30
CA ALA A 121 -6.83 24.71 23.36
C ALA A 121 -5.30 24.85 23.15
N TYR A 122 -4.91 25.93 22.48
CA TYR A 122 -3.51 26.27 22.22
C TYR A 122 -3.33 27.78 22.30
N THR A 123 -2.23 28.24 22.86
CA THR A 123 -1.91 29.66 22.95
C THR A 123 -0.78 30.02 21.99
N VAL A 124 -1.07 30.88 21.02
CA VAL A 124 -0.05 31.49 20.16
C VAL A 124 0.53 32.69 20.94
N PRO A 125 1.85 32.71 21.22
CA PRO A 125 2.45 33.82 21.95
C PRO A 125 2.44 35.13 21.13
N ALA A 126 2.81 36.23 21.74
CA ALA A 126 3.03 37.49 21.08
C ALA A 126 3.97 37.34 19.89
N THR A 127 3.76 38.13 18.84
CA THR A 127 4.50 38.08 17.58
C THR A 127 5.21 39.42 17.31
N ASN A 128 5.82 39.57 16.14
CA ASN A 128 6.40 40.82 15.71
C ASN A 128 5.34 41.93 15.41
N MET A 129 4.06 41.60 15.37
CA MET A 129 2.95 42.51 15.02
C MET A 129 1.92 42.67 16.12
N THR A 130 1.96 41.88 17.19
CA THR A 130 1.05 41.97 18.34
C THR A 130 1.73 41.59 19.62
N ASP A 131 1.48 42.39 20.67
CA ASP A 131 1.99 42.13 22.04
C ASP A 131 1.05 41.21 22.84
N THR A 132 -0.12 40.83 22.26
CA THR A 132 -1.11 39.97 22.91
C THR A 132 -1.00 38.55 22.41
N GLU A 133 -1.18 37.59 23.34
CA GLU A 133 -1.33 36.19 23.00
C GLU A 133 -2.68 35.90 22.37
N ARG A 134 -2.77 34.86 21.54
CA ARG A 134 -4.02 34.38 20.96
C ARG A 134 -4.38 33.03 21.56
N GLU A 135 -5.51 32.93 22.22
CA GLU A 135 -6.06 31.67 22.70
C GLU A 135 -6.91 31.02 21.61
N LEU A 136 -6.50 29.84 21.15
CA LEU A 136 -7.20 29.04 20.16
C LEU A 136 -7.99 27.95 20.87
N HIS A 137 -9.28 27.79 20.56
CA HIS A 137 -10.12 26.74 21.13
C HIS A 137 -10.74 25.90 20.01
N SER A 138 -10.66 24.58 20.17
CA SER A 138 -11.12 23.64 19.15
C SER A 138 -12.59 23.88 18.78
N THR A 139 -12.84 23.85 17.47
CA THR A 139 -14.20 23.89 16.90
C THR A 139 -14.93 22.56 17.01
N ASN A 140 -14.21 21.45 17.33
CA ASN A 140 -14.78 20.12 17.42
C ASN A 140 -15.40 19.86 18.80
N ALA A 141 -16.73 19.86 18.85
CA ALA A 141 -17.47 19.65 20.10
C ALA A 141 -17.41 18.20 20.63
N LEU A 142 -16.95 17.22 19.82
CA LEU A 142 -16.73 15.86 20.32
C LEU A 142 -15.52 15.75 21.28
N ILE A 143 -14.58 16.71 21.19
CA ILE A 143 -13.39 16.73 22.05
C ILE A 143 -13.35 17.89 23.02
N SER A 144 -14.13 18.97 22.80
CA SER A 144 -14.09 20.20 23.58
C SER A 144 -15.47 20.81 23.78
N ASN A 145 -15.80 21.18 25.02
CA ASN A 145 -17.06 21.88 25.37
C ASN A 145 -16.94 23.40 25.27
N TRP A 146 -15.86 23.96 24.76
CA TRP A 146 -15.65 25.42 24.75
C TRP A 146 -16.71 26.18 23.96
N ARG A 147 -16.93 25.76 22.69
CA ARG A 147 -17.87 26.42 21.79
C ARG A 147 -19.30 25.90 21.94
N MET A 148 -19.44 24.61 22.14
CA MET A 148 -20.76 23.95 22.26
C MET A 148 -20.65 22.83 23.30
N THR A 149 -21.72 22.65 24.06
CA THR A 149 -21.82 21.63 25.11
C THR A 149 -22.73 20.48 24.71
N GLY A 150 -22.55 19.32 25.34
CA GLY A 150 -23.45 18.17 25.17
C GLY A 150 -23.08 17.21 24.05
N TYR A 151 -21.90 17.38 23.41
CA TYR A 151 -21.47 16.53 22.31
C TYR A 151 -20.22 15.69 22.62
N LEU A 152 -19.59 15.87 23.79
CA LEU A 152 -18.36 15.11 24.12
C LEU A 152 -18.58 13.62 23.89
N TYR A 153 -17.66 13.00 23.12
CA TYR A 153 -17.67 11.57 22.87
C TYR A 153 -16.40 10.92 23.45
N SER A 154 -16.59 9.90 24.27
CA SER A 154 -15.46 9.21 24.90
C SER A 154 -14.58 8.50 23.86
N GLY A 155 -13.29 8.80 23.85
CA GLY A 155 -12.35 8.25 22.87
C GLY A 155 -12.27 9.01 21.55
N ALA A 156 -13.05 10.08 21.36
CA ALA A 156 -12.90 10.93 20.16
C ALA A 156 -11.53 11.61 20.11
N GLN A 157 -10.96 11.64 18.90
CA GLN A 157 -9.64 12.21 18.59
C GLN A 157 -9.74 13.06 17.33
N GLY A 158 -9.87 14.39 17.51
CA GLY A 158 -9.98 15.33 16.38
C GLY A 158 -11.22 15.04 15.50
N ILE A 159 -11.25 15.30 14.20
CA ILE A 159 -10.13 15.78 13.35
C ILE A 159 -10.43 17.20 12.89
N LYS A 160 -11.51 17.43 12.07
CA LYS A 160 -11.81 18.74 11.51
C LYS A 160 -13.29 18.96 11.28
N THR A 161 -13.77 20.13 11.66
CA THR A 161 -15.09 20.66 11.33
C THR A 161 -15.02 21.52 10.07
N GLY A 162 -16.15 21.66 9.37
CA GLY A 162 -16.33 22.61 8.27
C GLY A 162 -17.77 23.05 8.21
N THR A 163 -18.01 24.32 7.91
CA THR A 163 -19.38 24.87 7.76
C THR A 163 -19.36 25.98 6.72
N THR A 164 -20.23 25.88 5.75
CA THR A 164 -20.64 27.01 4.87
C THR A 164 -22.13 26.86 4.61
N ASP A 165 -22.80 27.96 4.21
CA ASP A 165 -24.23 27.93 3.90
C ASP A 165 -24.59 26.90 2.81
N ALA A 166 -23.68 26.70 1.85
CA ALA A 166 -23.90 25.78 0.75
C ALA A 166 -23.56 24.30 1.11
N ALA A 167 -22.61 24.09 1.98
CA ALA A 167 -22.16 22.74 2.35
C ALA A 167 -22.83 22.18 3.60
N GLY A 168 -23.54 23.02 4.38
CA GLY A 168 -24.02 22.62 5.69
C GLY A 168 -22.90 22.36 6.69
N HIS A 169 -23.22 21.65 7.76
CA HIS A 169 -22.25 21.26 8.78
C HIS A 169 -21.56 19.94 8.38
N CYS A 170 -20.23 19.97 8.30
CA CYS A 170 -19.39 18.84 7.96
C CYS A 170 -18.46 18.52 9.14
N LEU A 171 -18.22 17.23 9.37
CA LEU A 171 -17.30 16.75 10.40
C LEU A 171 -16.55 15.52 9.94
N VAL A 172 -15.24 15.56 10.09
CA VAL A 172 -14.39 14.38 10.09
C VAL A 172 -13.90 14.19 11.52
N SER A 173 -14.05 12.98 12.05
CA SER A 173 -13.56 12.65 13.39
C SER A 173 -13.05 11.22 13.43
N SER A 174 -12.14 10.91 14.34
CA SER A 174 -11.79 9.55 14.69
C SER A 174 -12.13 9.27 16.15
N ALA A 175 -12.30 8.00 16.48
CA ALA A 175 -12.48 7.57 17.87
C ALA A 175 -11.77 6.24 18.11
N VAL A 176 -11.27 6.07 19.33
CA VAL A 176 -10.59 4.86 19.79
C VAL A 176 -11.36 4.21 20.91
N ARG A 177 -11.62 2.90 20.80
CA ARG A 177 -12.21 2.06 21.85
C ARG A 177 -11.46 0.72 21.89
N GLY A 178 -10.67 0.51 22.93
CA GLY A 178 -9.74 -0.63 23.02
C GLY A 178 -8.64 -0.52 21.96
N SER A 179 -8.43 -1.56 21.17
CA SER A 179 -7.46 -1.59 20.08
C SER A 179 -8.00 -1.06 18.74
N ARG A 180 -9.29 -0.70 18.68
CA ARG A 180 -9.94 -0.30 17.42
C ARG A 180 -9.99 1.22 17.27
N THR A 181 -9.63 1.69 16.08
CA THR A 181 -9.79 3.08 15.67
C THR A 181 -10.79 3.15 14.52
N LEU A 182 -11.83 3.97 14.67
CA LEU A 182 -12.80 4.26 13.63
C LEU A 182 -12.61 5.69 13.14
N VAL A 183 -12.91 5.94 11.87
CA VAL A 183 -12.98 7.26 11.26
C VAL A 183 -14.39 7.46 10.72
N SER A 184 -15.03 8.57 11.09
CA SER A 184 -16.32 8.98 10.58
C SER A 184 -16.17 10.24 9.72
N VAL A 185 -16.85 10.26 8.58
CA VAL A 185 -16.97 11.42 7.70
C VAL A 185 -18.45 11.70 7.49
N VAL A 186 -18.90 12.82 7.99
CA VAL A 186 -20.29 13.28 7.90
C VAL A 186 -20.31 14.62 7.20
N LEU A 187 -21.05 14.73 6.10
CA LEU A 187 -21.10 15.91 5.25
C LEU A 187 -22.55 16.37 5.07
N GLY A 188 -22.76 17.68 4.92
CA GLY A 188 -24.05 18.26 4.54
C GLY A 188 -25.12 18.17 5.63
N CYS A 189 -24.75 18.14 6.89
CA CYS A 189 -25.75 18.14 7.98
C CYS A 189 -26.34 19.53 8.23
N GLU A 190 -27.55 19.51 8.78
CA GLU A 190 -28.29 20.69 9.17
C GLU A 190 -28.16 20.99 10.67
N GLU A 191 -28.57 22.19 11.05
CA GLU A 191 -28.92 22.50 12.42
C GLU A 191 -30.40 22.26 12.63
N VAL A 192 -30.76 21.53 13.67
CA VAL A 192 -32.16 21.24 14.03
C VAL A 192 -32.52 21.95 15.31
N LYS A 193 -33.64 22.68 15.30
CA LYS A 193 -34.22 23.29 16.51
C LYS A 193 -34.79 22.18 17.40
N THR A 194 -34.36 22.17 18.66
CA THR A 194 -34.89 21.23 19.66
C THR A 194 -36.20 21.70 20.24
N GLU A 195 -37.00 20.80 20.79
CA GLU A 195 -38.27 21.12 21.47
C GLU A 195 -38.08 22.09 22.64
N THR A 196 -36.89 22.13 23.24
CA THR A 196 -36.52 23.03 24.34
C THR A 196 -36.08 24.42 23.87
N GLY A 197 -36.11 24.71 22.56
CA GLY A 197 -35.73 25.98 21.97
C GLY A 197 -34.22 26.17 21.73
N GLY A 198 -33.42 25.15 21.98
CA GLY A 198 -31.99 25.11 21.63
C GLY A 198 -31.77 24.70 20.17
N THR A 199 -30.52 24.71 19.74
CA THR A 199 -30.07 24.22 18.42
C THR A 199 -29.20 22.99 18.60
N ARG A 200 -29.44 21.97 17.78
CA ARG A 200 -28.59 20.74 17.69
C ARG A 200 -27.92 20.70 16.34
N VAL A 201 -26.58 20.56 16.35
CA VAL A 201 -25.75 20.39 15.16
C VAL A 201 -25.65 18.92 14.85
N GLU A 202 -26.31 18.48 13.79
CA GLU A 202 -26.45 17.04 13.50
C GLU A 202 -25.15 16.38 13.13
N SER A 203 -24.15 17.08 12.60
CA SER A 203 -22.85 16.46 12.28
C SER A 203 -22.16 15.82 13.49
N PHE A 204 -22.29 16.40 14.69
CA PHE A 204 -21.75 15.80 15.93
C PHE A 204 -22.60 14.62 16.40
N THR A 205 -23.93 14.73 16.32
CA THR A 205 -24.86 13.68 16.75
C THR A 205 -24.72 12.44 15.86
N GLU A 206 -24.71 12.63 14.54
CA GLU A 206 -24.59 11.52 13.59
C GLU A 206 -23.20 10.87 13.66
N THR A 207 -22.13 11.65 13.87
CA THR A 207 -20.79 11.07 14.09
C THR A 207 -20.76 10.18 15.34
N ALA A 208 -21.37 10.63 16.46
CA ALA A 208 -21.44 9.80 17.67
C ALA A 208 -22.23 8.50 17.42
N ARG A 209 -23.36 8.58 16.71
CA ARG A 209 -24.18 7.41 16.33
C ARG A 209 -23.43 6.44 15.44
N LEU A 210 -22.67 6.94 14.45
CA LEU A 210 -21.83 6.12 13.58
C LEU A 210 -20.71 5.43 14.35
N PHE A 211 -20.08 6.10 15.31
CA PHE A 211 -19.08 5.48 16.16
C PHE A 211 -19.67 4.37 17.05
N ASP A 212 -20.81 4.65 17.71
CA ASP A 212 -21.48 3.62 18.52
C ASP A 212 -21.86 2.42 17.64
N TRP A 213 -22.49 2.67 16.49
CA TRP A 213 -22.80 1.59 15.55
C TRP A 213 -21.58 0.79 15.13
N GLY A 214 -20.48 1.44 14.75
CA GLY A 214 -19.27 0.76 14.30
C GLY A 214 -18.60 -0.02 15.41
N PHE A 215 -18.51 0.52 16.63
CA PHE A 215 -17.94 -0.19 17.78
C PHE A 215 -18.81 -1.33 18.28
N ASP A 216 -20.13 -1.22 18.19
CA ASP A 216 -21.05 -2.22 18.70
C ASP A 216 -21.29 -3.37 17.71
N ASN A 217 -21.16 -3.11 16.39
CA ASN A 217 -21.46 -4.11 15.36
C ASN A 217 -20.23 -4.75 14.70
N PHE A 218 -19.00 -4.24 14.95
CA PHE A 218 -17.79 -4.81 14.42
C PHE A 218 -16.78 -5.11 15.51
N SER A 219 -15.99 -6.15 15.33
CA SER A 219 -14.88 -6.50 16.25
C SER A 219 -13.66 -7.00 15.49
N THR A 220 -12.49 -6.82 16.11
CA THR A 220 -11.26 -7.44 15.62
C THR A 220 -11.28 -8.92 15.97
N ARG A 221 -11.16 -9.79 14.98
CA ARG A 221 -11.18 -11.25 15.14
C ARG A 221 -9.96 -11.86 14.45
N THR A 222 -9.35 -12.87 15.09
CA THR A 222 -8.30 -13.67 14.46
C THR A 222 -8.91 -14.53 13.36
N VAL A 223 -8.42 -14.37 12.14
CA VAL A 223 -8.91 -15.08 10.94
C VAL A 223 -7.93 -16.12 10.43
N LEU A 224 -6.65 -16.01 10.80
CA LEU A 224 -5.60 -16.99 10.55
C LEU A 224 -4.68 -17.09 11.76
N GLU A 225 -4.30 -18.33 12.10
CA GLU A 225 -3.26 -18.60 13.09
C GLU A 225 -1.98 -19.06 12.40
N SER A 226 -0.84 -18.58 12.90
CA SER A 226 0.48 -18.89 12.32
C SER A 226 0.89 -20.38 12.43
N ASN A 227 0.23 -21.15 13.29
CA ASN A 227 0.45 -22.59 13.45
C ASN A 227 -0.49 -23.46 12.61
N GLU A 228 -1.41 -22.84 11.84
CA GLU A 228 -2.36 -23.55 10.97
C GLU A 228 -1.65 -24.07 9.72
N LEU A 229 -1.80 -25.36 9.42
CA LEU A 229 -1.32 -25.91 8.14
C LEU A 229 -2.36 -25.66 7.06
N ILE A 230 -1.98 -24.90 6.03
CA ILE A 230 -2.90 -24.44 4.99
C ILE A 230 -3.01 -25.44 3.84
N CYS A 231 -1.88 -25.80 3.26
CA CYS A 231 -1.82 -26.76 2.15
C CYS A 231 -0.41 -27.36 2.03
N GLU A 232 -0.26 -28.29 1.10
CA GLU A 232 1.02 -28.88 0.71
C GLU A 232 1.41 -28.38 -0.68
N VAL A 233 2.69 -27.99 -0.84
CA VAL A 233 3.28 -27.57 -2.10
C VAL A 233 4.14 -28.69 -2.64
N PRO A 234 3.96 -29.13 -3.91
CA PRO A 234 4.79 -30.17 -4.52
C PRO A 234 6.27 -29.76 -4.57
N VAL A 235 7.16 -30.67 -4.20
CA VAL A 235 8.61 -30.45 -4.24
C VAL A 235 9.26 -31.39 -5.26
N ALA A 236 9.94 -30.79 -6.23
CA ALA A 236 10.78 -31.52 -7.19
C ALA A 236 12.22 -31.59 -6.70
N LEU A 237 13.01 -32.51 -7.29
CA LEU A 237 14.44 -32.73 -7.02
C LEU A 237 14.77 -33.22 -5.60
N SER A 238 13.78 -33.65 -4.82
CA SER A 238 13.98 -34.41 -3.57
C SER A 238 13.62 -35.89 -3.79
N ASN A 239 14.26 -36.79 -3.03
CA ASN A 239 13.90 -38.17 -2.93
C ASN A 239 13.44 -38.61 -1.52
N GLU A 240 13.39 -37.64 -0.59
CA GLU A 240 12.95 -37.85 0.78
C GLU A 240 11.44 -37.57 0.92
N VAL A 241 10.97 -36.46 0.33
CA VAL A 241 9.56 -36.05 0.35
C VAL A 241 9.15 -35.53 -1.03
N SER A 242 7.85 -35.63 -1.34
CA SER A 242 7.26 -35.12 -2.57
C SER A 242 6.51 -33.79 -2.38
N THR A 243 6.26 -33.40 -1.14
CA THR A 243 5.54 -32.18 -0.78
C THR A 243 6.16 -31.53 0.46
N VAL A 244 5.93 -30.24 0.64
CA VAL A 244 6.23 -29.49 1.86
C VAL A 244 4.96 -28.76 2.29
N ALA A 245 4.58 -28.89 3.57
CA ALA A 245 3.46 -28.15 4.13
C ALA A 245 3.83 -26.68 4.33
N VAL A 246 2.83 -25.78 4.20
CA VAL A 246 3.00 -24.37 4.44
C VAL A 246 2.04 -23.87 5.53
N HIS A 247 2.50 -22.85 6.26
CA HIS A 247 1.73 -22.17 7.29
C HIS A 247 1.80 -20.64 7.09
N PRO A 248 0.85 -19.85 7.65
CA PRO A 248 0.92 -18.39 7.60
C PRO A 248 2.16 -17.86 8.34
N ALA A 249 2.81 -16.83 7.79
CA ALA A 249 3.99 -16.20 8.39
C ALA A 249 3.71 -15.58 9.77
N SER A 250 2.47 -15.19 10.04
CA SER A 250 2.01 -14.60 11.31
C SER A 250 0.53 -14.86 11.51
N ASN A 251 0.07 -14.68 12.76
CA ASN A 251 -1.37 -14.55 13.00
C ASN A 251 -1.90 -13.34 12.23
N ALA A 252 -3.11 -13.45 11.72
CA ALA A 252 -3.79 -12.36 11.05
C ALA A 252 -5.14 -12.07 11.70
N GLU A 253 -5.39 -10.78 11.90
CA GLU A 253 -6.63 -10.26 12.44
C GLU A 253 -7.34 -9.40 11.38
N ALA A 254 -8.66 -9.41 11.41
CA ALA A 254 -9.50 -8.56 10.58
C ALA A 254 -10.63 -7.96 11.42
N VAL A 255 -11.06 -6.75 11.06
CA VAL A 255 -12.27 -6.13 11.62
C VAL A 255 -13.45 -6.66 10.83
N LEU A 256 -14.30 -7.43 11.48
CA LEU A 256 -15.42 -8.11 10.86
C LEU A 256 -16.74 -7.77 11.58
N PRO A 257 -17.89 -7.84 10.87
CA PRO A 257 -19.19 -7.80 11.51
C PRO A 257 -19.30 -8.87 12.61
N ASN A 258 -19.92 -8.52 13.74
CA ASN A 258 -20.04 -9.43 14.88
C ASN A 258 -20.92 -10.66 14.60
N ASP A 259 -21.87 -10.51 13.68
CA ASP A 259 -22.79 -11.56 13.23
C ASP A 259 -22.22 -12.45 12.09
N LEU A 260 -21.04 -12.10 11.55
CA LEU A 260 -20.40 -12.89 10.50
C LEU A 260 -19.73 -14.13 11.12
N GLU A 261 -20.10 -15.33 10.66
CA GLU A 261 -19.42 -16.56 11.05
C GLU A 261 -18.11 -16.71 10.28
N LEU A 262 -17.03 -17.18 10.95
CA LEU A 262 -15.70 -17.28 10.34
C LEU A 262 -15.62 -18.31 9.20
N ASP A 263 -16.53 -19.28 9.17
CA ASP A 263 -16.63 -20.29 8.10
C ASP A 263 -17.22 -19.73 6.79
N GLN A 264 -17.83 -18.52 6.83
CA GLN A 264 -18.29 -17.79 5.65
C GLN A 264 -17.16 -17.03 4.95
N LEU A 265 -16.01 -16.90 5.60
CA LEU A 265 -14.84 -16.25 4.99
C LEU A 265 -14.26 -17.13 3.89
N GLN A 266 -13.99 -16.52 2.74
CA GLN A 266 -13.30 -17.17 1.65
C GLN A 266 -11.80 -17.16 1.90
N ARG A 267 -11.16 -18.31 1.73
CA ARG A 267 -9.71 -18.50 1.88
C ARG A 267 -9.11 -18.81 0.51
N THR A 268 -8.42 -17.86 -0.09
CA THR A 268 -7.81 -18.02 -1.40
C THR A 268 -6.30 -18.17 -1.24
N VAL A 269 -5.79 -19.35 -1.62
CA VAL A 269 -4.35 -19.64 -1.64
C VAL A 269 -3.82 -19.36 -3.03
N THR A 270 -2.77 -18.54 -3.12
CA THR A 270 -2.03 -18.28 -4.36
C THR A 270 -0.58 -18.70 -4.16
N LEU A 271 -0.17 -19.78 -4.82
CA LEU A 271 1.20 -20.26 -4.79
C LEU A 271 2.06 -19.48 -5.80
N ASP A 272 3.30 -19.18 -5.42
CA ASP A 272 4.27 -18.50 -6.30
C ASP A 272 4.62 -19.37 -7.52
N ASN A 273 4.60 -20.71 -7.34
CA ASN A 273 4.79 -21.70 -8.40
C ASN A 273 3.95 -22.95 -8.11
N GLU A 274 3.52 -23.66 -9.15
CA GLU A 274 2.80 -24.94 -9.00
C GLU A 274 3.64 -26.03 -8.28
N SER A 275 4.96 -25.94 -8.35
CA SER A 275 5.90 -26.79 -7.64
C SER A 275 7.20 -26.04 -7.37
N VAL A 276 7.91 -26.40 -6.31
CA VAL A 276 9.22 -25.83 -5.96
C VAL A 276 10.33 -26.87 -6.12
N ASN A 277 11.51 -26.41 -6.47
CA ASN A 277 12.69 -27.27 -6.56
C ASN A 277 13.41 -27.31 -5.21
N ALA A 278 13.71 -28.49 -4.71
CA ALA A 278 14.62 -28.63 -3.56
C ALA A 278 16.04 -28.11 -3.93
N PRO A 279 16.82 -27.55 -2.97
CA PRO A 279 16.48 -27.47 -1.54
C PRO A 279 15.45 -26.38 -1.24
N VAL A 280 14.61 -26.60 -0.25
CA VAL A 280 13.69 -25.63 0.34
C VAL A 280 14.08 -25.49 1.81
N ALA A 281 14.21 -24.28 2.30
CA ALA A 281 14.48 -24.04 3.72
C ALA A 281 13.18 -23.78 4.48
N ALA A 282 13.13 -24.20 5.75
CA ALA A 282 12.05 -23.82 6.64
C ALA A 282 11.98 -22.27 6.73
N GLY A 283 10.79 -21.69 6.53
CA GLY A 283 10.61 -20.26 6.46
C GLY A 283 10.70 -19.64 5.06
N ASP A 284 11.04 -20.42 4.01
CA ASP A 284 10.96 -19.94 2.64
C ASP A 284 9.50 -19.62 2.28
N GLN A 285 9.27 -18.46 1.68
CA GLN A 285 7.95 -18.09 1.18
C GLN A 285 7.64 -18.87 -0.09
N LEU A 286 6.49 -19.54 -0.12
CA LEU A 286 6.04 -20.36 -1.25
C LEU A 286 4.72 -19.88 -1.87
N GLY A 287 4.11 -18.84 -1.29
CA GLY A 287 2.86 -18.27 -1.76
C GLY A 287 2.26 -17.29 -0.77
N THR A 288 0.98 -17.03 -0.92
CA THR A 288 0.16 -16.18 -0.04
C THR A 288 -1.20 -16.80 0.20
N ILE A 289 -1.82 -16.45 1.32
CA ILE A 289 -3.24 -16.71 1.58
C ILE A 289 -3.96 -15.38 1.77
N THR A 290 -5.07 -15.19 1.05
CA THR A 290 -5.95 -14.04 1.17
C THR A 290 -7.27 -14.46 1.81
N ILE A 291 -7.70 -13.72 2.83
CA ILE A 291 -9.01 -13.86 3.46
C ILE A 291 -9.90 -12.77 2.92
N SER A 292 -11.05 -13.17 2.35
CA SER A 292 -12.02 -12.25 1.77
C SER A 292 -13.45 -12.61 2.15
N TYR A 293 -14.36 -11.63 2.04
CA TYR A 293 -15.79 -11.80 2.21
C TYR A 293 -16.52 -10.80 1.33
N ASP A 294 -17.55 -11.23 0.65
CA ASP A 294 -18.40 -10.43 -0.25
C ASP A 294 -17.57 -9.54 -1.22
N GLY A 295 -16.52 -10.13 -1.81
CA GLY A 295 -15.65 -9.45 -2.78
C GLY A 295 -14.65 -8.45 -2.18
N THR A 296 -14.59 -8.34 -0.85
CA THR A 296 -13.63 -7.48 -0.14
C THR A 296 -12.50 -8.32 0.47
N ASP A 297 -11.25 -8.00 0.13
CA ASP A 297 -10.08 -8.60 0.74
C ASP A 297 -9.77 -7.91 2.07
N TYR A 298 -9.76 -8.69 3.15
CA TYR A 298 -9.48 -8.19 4.50
C TYR A 298 -8.00 -8.25 4.84
N VAL A 299 -7.35 -9.37 4.52
CA VAL A 299 -5.93 -9.57 4.83
C VAL A 299 -5.29 -10.57 3.89
N THR A 300 -4.03 -10.32 3.52
CA THR A 300 -3.18 -11.26 2.78
C THR A 300 -1.91 -11.50 3.56
N VAL A 301 -1.58 -12.79 3.77
CA VAL A 301 -0.42 -13.23 4.57
C VAL A 301 0.46 -14.14 3.73
N PRO A 302 1.80 -14.00 3.78
CA PRO A 302 2.73 -14.95 3.17
C PRO A 302 2.57 -16.36 3.76
N LEU A 303 2.74 -17.37 2.91
CA LEU A 303 2.79 -18.78 3.30
C LEU A 303 4.25 -19.25 3.31
N LEU A 304 4.69 -19.76 4.44
CA LEU A 304 6.07 -20.21 4.67
C LEU A 304 6.16 -21.72 4.75
N ALA A 305 7.26 -22.29 4.24
CA ALA A 305 7.58 -23.69 4.38
C ALA A 305 7.78 -24.08 5.84
N VAL A 306 7.14 -25.17 6.27
CA VAL A 306 7.19 -25.67 7.66
C VAL A 306 8.56 -26.31 7.98
N ALA A 307 9.21 -26.92 7.00
CA ALA A 307 10.40 -27.72 7.23
C ALA A 307 11.40 -27.61 6.07
N ASP A 308 12.66 -27.92 6.37
CA ASP A 308 13.70 -28.08 5.37
C ASP A 308 13.43 -29.30 4.48
N VAL A 309 13.66 -29.16 3.18
CA VAL A 309 13.63 -30.26 2.21
C VAL A 309 14.94 -30.31 1.47
N SER A 310 15.69 -31.41 1.65
CA SER A 310 16.98 -31.59 1.02
C SER A 310 16.84 -31.95 -0.46
N ALA A 311 17.76 -31.42 -1.29
CA ALA A 311 17.86 -31.84 -2.69
C ALA A 311 18.60 -33.16 -2.85
N SER A 312 18.08 -34.04 -3.68
CA SER A 312 18.78 -35.22 -4.11
C SER A 312 19.93 -34.87 -5.07
N SER A 313 21.16 -35.17 -4.70
CA SER A 313 22.37 -34.91 -5.53
C SER A 313 22.23 -35.51 -6.94
N PHE A 314 21.61 -36.69 -7.04
CA PHE A 314 21.40 -37.38 -8.32
C PHE A 314 20.36 -36.65 -9.19
N LEU A 315 19.22 -36.28 -8.62
CA LEU A 315 18.16 -35.57 -9.35
C LEU A 315 18.63 -34.17 -9.77
N LEU A 316 19.36 -33.49 -8.90
CA LEU A 316 19.93 -32.17 -9.17
C LEU A 316 20.99 -32.24 -10.31
N ALA A 317 21.89 -33.26 -10.30
CA ALA A 317 22.82 -33.48 -11.38
C ALA A 317 22.09 -33.76 -12.70
N LYS A 318 21.09 -34.62 -12.69
CA LYS A 318 20.26 -34.94 -13.88
C LYS A 318 19.55 -33.68 -14.41
N TYR A 319 18.95 -32.87 -13.52
CA TYR A 319 18.29 -31.62 -13.86
C TYR A 319 19.27 -30.61 -14.48
N ASN A 320 20.45 -30.43 -13.86
CA ASN A 320 21.49 -29.51 -14.35
C ASN A 320 22.03 -29.94 -15.72
N ILE A 321 22.24 -31.24 -15.94
CA ILE A 321 22.61 -31.79 -17.23
C ILE A 321 21.54 -31.51 -18.26
N GLY A 322 20.25 -31.75 -17.92
CA GLY A 322 19.11 -31.45 -18.80
C GLY A 322 19.03 -29.96 -19.15
N GLN A 323 19.17 -29.08 -18.16
CA GLN A 323 19.20 -27.62 -18.36
C GLN A 323 20.40 -27.18 -19.23
N PHE A 324 21.60 -27.80 -19.02
CA PHE A 324 22.76 -27.50 -19.85
C PHE A 324 22.51 -27.83 -21.32
N PHE A 325 21.95 -29.00 -21.63
CA PHE A 325 21.64 -29.42 -23.00
C PHE A 325 20.40 -28.72 -23.59
N SER A 326 19.56 -28.11 -22.75
CA SER A 326 18.41 -27.34 -23.22
C SER A 326 18.76 -25.96 -23.78
N ARG A 327 19.94 -25.42 -23.43
CA ARG A 327 20.42 -24.11 -23.89
C ARG A 327 20.61 -24.12 -25.40
N THR A 328 20.08 -23.12 -26.10
CA THR A 328 20.13 -23.02 -27.57
C THR A 328 21.55 -23.20 -28.15
N PRO A 329 22.63 -22.56 -27.64
CA PRO A 329 23.96 -22.76 -28.20
C PRO A 329 24.49 -24.19 -28.01
N VAL A 330 24.15 -24.83 -26.89
CA VAL A 330 24.56 -26.21 -26.60
C VAL A 330 23.81 -27.18 -27.50
N LYS A 331 22.51 -26.98 -27.77
CA LYS A 331 21.75 -27.77 -28.73
C LYS A 331 22.37 -27.73 -30.13
N ILE A 332 22.73 -26.53 -30.60
CA ILE A 332 23.37 -26.34 -31.90
C ILE A 332 24.71 -27.08 -31.96
N ILE A 333 25.57 -26.90 -30.94
CA ILE A 333 26.88 -27.57 -30.84
C ILE A 333 26.71 -29.10 -30.83
N THR A 334 25.73 -29.60 -30.06
CA THR A 334 25.48 -31.06 -29.98
C THR A 334 25.01 -31.61 -31.32
N ILE A 335 24.08 -30.90 -32.02
CA ILE A 335 23.66 -31.33 -33.35
C ILE A 335 24.81 -31.34 -34.34
N VAL A 336 25.64 -30.29 -34.36
CA VAL A 336 26.83 -30.24 -35.24
C VAL A 336 27.81 -31.36 -34.91
N ALA A 337 28.05 -31.63 -33.63
CA ALA A 337 28.95 -32.75 -33.21
C ALA A 337 28.39 -34.10 -33.68
N VAL A 338 27.10 -34.36 -33.52
CA VAL A 338 26.44 -35.59 -33.98
C VAL A 338 26.56 -35.74 -35.50
N LEU A 339 26.29 -34.64 -36.25
CA LEU A 339 26.44 -34.66 -37.72
C LEU A 339 27.87 -34.92 -38.16
N LEU A 340 28.89 -34.37 -37.46
CA LEU A 340 30.28 -34.64 -37.73
C LEU A 340 30.65 -36.12 -37.46
N VAL A 341 30.18 -36.71 -36.35
CA VAL A 341 30.36 -38.12 -36.07
C VAL A 341 29.75 -39.00 -37.13
N ILE A 342 28.52 -38.70 -37.58
CA ILE A 342 27.85 -39.41 -38.68
C ILE A 342 28.69 -39.29 -39.95
N ALA A 343 29.14 -38.09 -40.30
CA ALA A 343 29.96 -37.86 -41.49
C ALA A 343 31.29 -38.68 -41.46
N VAL A 344 31.92 -38.72 -40.31
CA VAL A 344 33.16 -39.53 -40.07
C VAL A 344 32.84 -41.02 -40.22
N LEU A 345 31.76 -41.53 -39.64
CA LEU A 345 31.37 -42.95 -39.78
C LEU A 345 31.05 -43.32 -41.24
N VAL A 346 30.32 -42.45 -41.96
CA VAL A 346 30.05 -42.62 -43.37
C VAL A 346 31.34 -42.60 -44.21
N TRP A 347 32.26 -41.67 -43.92
CA TRP A 347 33.56 -41.58 -44.56
C TRP A 347 34.39 -42.85 -44.33
N PHE A 348 34.50 -43.37 -43.09
CA PHE A 348 35.13 -44.64 -42.79
C PHE A 348 34.51 -45.84 -43.54
N ARG A 349 33.19 -45.86 -43.64
CA ARG A 349 32.47 -46.93 -44.34
C ARG A 349 32.69 -46.90 -45.86
N LEU A 350 32.78 -45.71 -46.45
CA LEU A 350 33.07 -45.53 -47.87
C LEU A 350 34.58 -45.80 -48.16
N TYR A 351 35.50 -45.24 -47.38
CA TYR A 351 36.93 -45.43 -47.57
C TYR A 351 37.41 -46.84 -47.21
N GLY A 352 36.81 -47.47 -46.22
CA GLY A 352 37.10 -48.86 -45.85
C GLY A 352 36.68 -49.87 -46.92
N ARG A 353 35.69 -49.56 -47.75
CA ARG A 353 35.31 -50.37 -48.91
C ARG A 353 36.30 -50.22 -50.04
N THR A 354 36.90 -49.07 -50.31
CA THR A 354 37.86 -48.88 -51.42
C THR A 354 39.19 -49.57 -51.14
N ARG A 355 39.67 -49.77 -49.90
CA ARG A 355 40.86 -50.54 -49.60
C ARG A 355 40.70 -52.05 -49.69
N ARG A 356 39.47 -52.60 -49.69
CA ARG A 356 39.21 -54.02 -49.86
C ARG A 356 39.18 -54.44 -51.34
N TYR A 357 39.02 -53.55 -52.31
CA TYR A 357 38.94 -53.81 -53.75
C TYR A 357 40.32 -53.67 -54.44
N GLY A 358 41.38 -53.20 -53.81
CA GLY A 358 42.68 -52.89 -54.41
C GLY A 358 43.73 -53.99 -54.25
N ARG A 359 43.41 -55.19 -53.69
CA ARG A 359 44.44 -56.24 -53.40
C ARG A 359 44.16 -57.62 -54.05
N SER A 360 43.59 -57.64 -55.24
CA SER A 360 43.50 -58.88 -56.02
C SER A 360 43.91 -58.60 -57.48
N GLY A 361 45.26 -58.74 -57.75
CA GLY A 361 45.75 -58.66 -59.14
C GLY A 361 47.22 -58.50 -59.23
N ARG A 362 47.94 -59.57 -59.20
CA ARG A 362 49.14 -59.90 -59.98
C ARG A 362 49.97 -60.94 -59.30
N ARG A 363 49.74 -62.24 -59.58
CA ARG A 363 50.75 -63.26 -59.63
C ARG A 363 50.89 -63.68 -61.09
N TYR A 364 51.89 -63.10 -61.75
CA TYR A 364 52.42 -63.66 -63.01
C TYR A 364 53.34 -64.75 -62.74
N ARG A 365 53.17 -65.89 -63.49
CA ARG A 365 54.01 -67.02 -63.62
C ARG A 365 55.32 -66.66 -64.31
N HIS A 366 56.44 -67.17 -63.80
CA HIS A 366 57.57 -67.47 -64.64
C HIS A 366 58.00 -68.92 -64.43
N HIS A 367 57.80 -69.68 -65.53
CA HIS A 367 58.46 -70.98 -65.81
C HIS A 367 59.89 -70.70 -66.30
N ALA A 368 60.85 -71.48 -65.85
CA ALA A 368 62.10 -71.86 -66.54
C ALA A 368 62.65 -73.04 -65.79
N TYR A 369 62.64 -74.13 -66.30
CA TYR A 369 63.25 -75.03 -67.23
C TYR A 369 64.76 -75.25 -66.93
N ARG A 370 65.15 -76.53 -66.87
CA ARG A 370 66.47 -77.19 -67.01
C ARG A 370 67.23 -77.35 -65.66
N GLY A 371 67.89 -78.52 -65.53
CA GLY A 371 68.13 -79.66 -66.35
C GLY A 371 69.17 -80.60 -65.61
N ARG A 372 69.04 -81.74 -65.87
CA ARG A 372 69.82 -82.98 -65.72
C ARG A 372 71.34 -82.90 -65.42
N ARG A 373 71.81 -83.80 -64.62
CA ARG A 373 73.00 -84.73 -64.61
C ARG A 373 73.69 -84.59 -63.29
N ARG A 374 74.05 -85.59 -62.59
CA ARG A 374 74.26 -87.07 -62.67
C ARG A 374 73.92 -87.65 -61.27
#